data_b61c2d03430750f4d60aac5d76c6357d
#
_entry.id   b61c2d03430750f4d60aac5d76c6357d
#
_cell.length_a   1.000
_cell.length_b   1.000
_cell.length_c   1.000
_cell.angle_alpha   90.00
_cell.angle_beta   90.00
_cell.angle_gamma   90.00
#
_symmetry.space_group_name_H-M   'P 1'
#
loop_
_entity.id
_entity.type
_entity.pdbx_description
1 polymer ?
#
loop_
_entity_poly.entity_id
_entity_poly.type
_entity_poly.pdbx_seq_one_letter_code
_entity_poly.pdbx_strand_id
1 'polypeptide(L)'
;DLLGFSGISNVLSCIKAAKYYEMDENDVMITVLTDSMELYRSRLHEMHQEFGQYTERDAAADFARYLHGQSTDNMLELSYPDRRRVHNLKYYTWVEQQGRTYDEIQKQWYQPSYWTDVQKQADEIDELIVEFNKEVGLV
;
A
#
# COMPACT_ATOMS: atom_id res chain seq x y z
N ASP A 1 12.70 3.97 13.59
CA ASP A 1 11.47 3.21 13.40
C ASP A 1 11.71 2.11 12.36
N LEU A 2 11.18 0.92 12.61
CA LEU A 2 11.33 -0.22 11.72
C LEU A 2 10.08 -0.33 10.84
N LEU A 3 10.27 -0.45 9.54
CA LEU A 3 9.18 -0.63 8.59
C LEU A 3 8.64 -2.06 8.66
N GLY A 4 7.32 -2.22 8.58
CA GLY A 4 6.68 -3.50 8.34
C GLY A 4 6.90 -4.02 6.92
N PHE A 5 6.51 -5.26 6.66
CA PHE A 5 6.75 -5.91 5.36
C PHE A 5 6.16 -5.14 4.18
N SER A 6 4.94 -4.63 4.32
CA SER A 6 4.30 -3.85 3.25
C SER A 6 5.02 -2.52 3.01
N GLY A 7 5.49 -1.86 4.07
CA GLY A 7 6.28 -0.63 3.97
C GLY A 7 7.60 -0.87 3.21
N ILE A 8 8.33 -1.94 3.54
CA ILE A 8 9.55 -2.34 2.84
C ILE A 8 9.25 -2.64 1.37
N SER A 9 8.21 -3.42 1.08
CA SER A 9 7.79 -3.74 -0.29
C SER A 9 7.48 -2.49 -1.10
N ASN A 10 6.77 -1.53 -0.50
CA ASN A 10 6.44 -0.26 -1.14
C ASN A 10 7.70 0.57 -1.44
N VAL A 11 8.65 0.65 -0.50
CA VAL A 11 9.92 1.36 -0.73
C VAL A 11 10.73 0.71 -1.86
N LEU A 12 10.84 -0.63 -1.87
CA LEU A 12 11.52 -1.36 -2.94
C LEU A 12 10.85 -1.13 -4.30
N SER A 13 9.51 -1.08 -4.33
CA SER A 13 8.74 -0.78 -5.55
C SER A 13 9.00 0.64 -6.04
N CYS A 14 9.10 1.62 -5.13
CA CYS A 14 9.47 3.00 -5.48
C CYS A 14 10.87 3.09 -6.07
N ILE A 15 11.87 2.43 -5.46
CA ILE A 15 13.25 2.40 -5.96
C ILE A 15 13.28 1.80 -7.37
N LYS A 16 12.57 0.70 -7.57
CA LYS A 16 12.47 0.02 -8.86
C LYS A 16 11.82 0.92 -9.92
N ALA A 17 10.70 1.57 -9.58
CA ALA A 17 10.00 2.47 -10.48
C ALA A 17 10.86 3.71 -10.82
N ALA A 18 11.54 4.30 -9.83
CA ALA A 18 12.43 5.42 -10.06
C ALA A 18 13.57 5.08 -11.04
N LYS A 19 14.17 3.90 -10.88
CA LYS A 19 15.20 3.41 -11.83
C LYS A 19 14.63 3.12 -13.22
N TYR A 20 13.44 2.56 -13.29
CA TYR A 20 12.79 2.20 -14.56
C TYR A 20 12.41 3.44 -15.39
N TYR A 21 11.89 4.48 -14.72
CA TYR A 21 11.50 5.73 -15.36
C TYR A 21 12.63 6.77 -15.41
N GLU A 22 13.85 6.40 -14.99
CA GLU A 22 15.02 7.30 -14.97
C GLU A 22 14.73 8.62 -14.24
N MET A 23 14.01 8.54 -13.11
CA MET A 23 13.63 9.70 -12.30
C MET A 23 14.87 10.38 -11.69
N ASP A 24 14.84 11.72 -11.66
CA ASP A 24 15.90 12.56 -11.12
C ASP A 24 15.46 13.39 -9.90
N GLU A 25 16.27 14.35 -9.48
CA GLU A 25 16.01 15.20 -8.30
C GLU A 25 14.80 16.13 -8.43
N ASN A 26 14.23 16.28 -9.61
CA ASN A 26 13.02 17.10 -9.86
C ASN A 26 11.75 16.26 -9.78
N ASP A 27 11.87 14.93 -9.74
CA ASP A 27 10.75 14.00 -9.67
C ASP A 27 10.36 13.71 -8.22
N VAL A 28 9.08 13.51 -7.97
CA VAL A 28 8.55 13.17 -6.66
C VAL A 28 7.76 11.87 -6.72
N MET A 29 8.10 10.94 -5.85
CA MET A 29 7.34 9.70 -5.68
C MET A 29 6.80 9.62 -4.25
N ILE A 30 5.51 9.33 -4.14
CA ILE A 30 4.82 9.20 -2.85
C ILE A 30 4.40 7.75 -2.67
N THR A 31 4.65 7.20 -1.48
CA THR A 31 4.19 5.87 -1.09
C THR A 31 3.66 5.86 0.34
N VAL A 32 2.92 4.80 0.68
CA VAL A 32 2.34 4.64 2.02
C VAL A 32 3.14 3.62 2.81
N LEU A 33 3.56 3.99 4.01
CA LEU A 33 4.18 3.10 4.99
C LEU A 33 3.09 2.69 5.97
N THR A 34 2.55 1.47 5.80
CA THR A 34 1.30 1.04 6.41
C THR A 34 1.43 0.67 7.89
N ASP A 35 2.48 -0.04 8.25
CA ASP A 35 2.67 -0.61 9.58
C ASP A 35 4.15 -0.66 9.97
N SER A 36 4.40 -0.93 11.25
CA SER A 36 5.76 -1.11 11.76
C SER A 36 6.08 -2.59 11.97
N MET A 37 7.37 -2.92 12.02
CA MET A 37 7.84 -4.28 12.29
C MET A 37 7.46 -4.77 13.71
N GLU A 38 7.03 -3.89 14.59
CA GLU A 38 6.55 -4.26 15.92
C GLU A 38 5.37 -5.22 15.90
N LEU A 39 4.54 -5.17 14.88
CA LEU A 39 3.42 -6.08 14.67
C LEU A 39 3.87 -7.51 14.27
N TYR A 40 5.14 -7.67 13.90
CA TYR A 40 5.69 -8.92 13.35
C TYR A 40 6.75 -9.57 14.26
N ARG A 41 6.71 -9.32 15.56
CA ARG A 41 7.71 -9.85 16.52
C ARG A 41 7.79 -11.37 16.53
N SER A 42 6.64 -12.06 16.42
CA SER A 42 6.61 -13.52 16.31
C SER A 42 7.34 -14.00 15.06
N ARG A 43 7.17 -13.30 13.94
CA ARG A 43 7.82 -13.63 12.68
C ARG A 43 9.33 -13.41 12.73
N LEU A 44 9.77 -12.35 13.38
CA LEU A 44 11.21 -12.13 13.63
C LEU A 44 11.81 -13.25 14.47
N HIS A 45 11.08 -13.73 15.48
CA HIS A 45 11.53 -14.86 16.29
C HIS A 45 11.63 -16.15 15.47
N GLU A 46 10.64 -16.47 14.65
CA GLU A 46 10.69 -17.62 13.74
C GLU A 46 11.87 -17.54 12.78
N MET A 47 12.10 -16.39 12.17
CA MET A 47 13.23 -16.16 11.27
C MET A 47 14.57 -16.34 11.99
N HIS A 48 14.68 -15.87 13.23
CA HIS A 48 15.88 -16.08 14.04
C HIS A 48 16.12 -17.57 14.34
N GLN A 49 15.06 -18.33 14.62
CA GLN A 49 15.18 -19.77 14.83
C GLN A 49 15.56 -20.54 13.56
N GLU A 50 15.04 -20.11 12.40
CA GLU A 50 15.27 -20.77 11.13
C GLU A 50 16.64 -20.44 10.52
N PHE A 51 17.02 -19.16 10.56
CA PHE A 51 18.22 -18.64 9.86
C PHE A 51 19.37 -18.24 10.79
N GLY A 52 19.15 -18.23 12.11
CA GLY A 52 20.12 -17.76 13.09
C GLY A 52 20.06 -16.24 13.29
N GLN A 53 21.06 -15.73 14.03
CA GLN A 53 21.12 -14.31 14.34
C GLN A 53 21.48 -13.48 13.09
N TYR A 54 20.65 -12.49 12.80
CA TYR A 54 20.93 -11.53 11.72
C TYR A 54 22.09 -10.61 12.14
N THR A 55 23.14 -10.57 11.34
CA THR A 55 24.38 -9.86 11.64
C THR A 55 24.55 -8.61 10.78
N GLU A 56 25.52 -7.75 11.13
CA GLU A 56 25.90 -6.61 10.29
C GLU A 56 26.36 -7.03 8.89
N ARG A 57 26.96 -8.20 8.77
CA ARG A 57 27.37 -8.76 7.47
C ARG A 57 26.15 -9.10 6.61
N ASP A 58 25.13 -9.68 7.21
CA ASP A 58 23.88 -10.01 6.52
C ASP A 58 23.16 -8.72 6.10
N ALA A 59 23.12 -7.73 6.98
CA ALA A 59 22.55 -6.41 6.68
C ALA A 59 23.28 -5.72 5.52
N ALA A 60 24.62 -5.76 5.50
CA ALA A 60 25.40 -5.17 4.40
C ALA A 60 25.16 -5.91 3.08
N ALA A 61 25.05 -7.24 3.10
CA ALA A 61 24.75 -8.04 1.92
C ALA A 61 23.34 -7.75 1.37
N ASP A 62 22.34 -7.68 2.26
CA ASP A 62 20.97 -7.39 1.88
C ASP A 62 20.81 -5.95 1.36
N PHE A 63 21.47 -4.98 2.00
CA PHE A 63 21.51 -3.61 1.50
C PHE A 63 22.08 -3.54 0.09
N ALA A 64 23.24 -4.17 -0.13
CA ALA A 64 23.90 -4.17 -1.43
C ALA A 64 23.05 -4.84 -2.50
N ARG A 65 22.36 -5.93 -2.16
CA ARG A 65 21.58 -6.73 -3.11
C ARG A 65 20.22 -6.15 -3.38
N TYR A 66 19.46 -5.78 -2.36
CA TYR A 66 18.03 -5.48 -2.46
C TYR A 66 17.71 -3.99 -2.49
N LEU A 67 18.56 -3.14 -1.92
CA LEU A 67 18.37 -1.68 -1.95
C LEU A 67 19.25 -1.04 -3.02
N HIS A 68 20.56 -1.08 -2.85
CA HIS A 68 21.48 -0.44 -3.78
C HIS A 68 21.50 -1.14 -5.14
N GLY A 69 21.50 -2.47 -5.15
CA GLY A 69 21.47 -3.30 -6.36
C GLY A 69 20.07 -3.64 -6.90
N GLN A 70 19.02 -2.93 -6.45
CA GLN A 70 17.67 -3.18 -6.93
C GLN A 70 17.60 -3.09 -8.46
N SER A 71 17.17 -4.20 -9.11
CA SER A 71 17.01 -4.30 -10.55
C SER A 71 15.63 -3.82 -11.01
N THR A 72 15.48 -3.62 -12.32
CA THR A 72 14.20 -3.25 -12.96
C THR A 72 13.45 -4.43 -13.57
N ASP A 73 13.86 -5.65 -13.27
CA ASP A 73 13.17 -6.87 -13.68
C ASP A 73 11.84 -7.05 -12.94
N ASN A 74 10.99 -7.94 -13.47
CA ASN A 74 9.65 -8.21 -12.91
C ASN A 74 8.77 -6.96 -12.76
N MET A 75 8.90 -6.01 -13.67
CA MET A 75 8.01 -4.86 -13.84
C MET A 75 7.09 -5.07 -15.04
N LEU A 76 5.88 -4.60 -14.93
CA LEU A 76 4.90 -4.61 -16.00
C LEU A 76 4.20 -3.26 -16.09
N GLU A 77 4.38 -2.55 -17.20
CA GLU A 77 3.53 -1.42 -17.54
C GLU A 77 2.16 -1.93 -17.96
N LEU A 78 1.14 -1.55 -17.19
CA LEU A 78 -0.20 -2.05 -17.41
C LEU A 78 -0.85 -1.37 -18.63
N SER A 79 -1.16 -2.17 -19.65
CA SER A 79 -2.09 -1.77 -20.72
C SER A 79 -3.50 -1.53 -20.15
N TYR A 80 -4.40 -0.97 -20.95
CA TYR A 80 -5.80 -0.81 -20.54
C TYR A 80 -6.46 -2.14 -20.13
N PRO A 81 -6.34 -3.24 -20.88
CA PRO A 81 -6.85 -4.55 -20.45
C PRO A 81 -6.23 -5.05 -19.16
N ASP A 82 -4.93 -4.83 -18.93
CA ASP A 82 -4.26 -5.25 -17.70
C ASP A 82 -4.77 -4.48 -16.49
N ARG A 83 -4.90 -3.15 -16.60
CA ARG A 83 -5.50 -2.32 -15.54
C ARG A 83 -6.93 -2.77 -15.23
N ARG A 84 -7.70 -3.09 -16.26
CA ARG A 84 -9.07 -3.60 -16.08
C ARG A 84 -9.07 -4.95 -15.37
N ARG A 85 -8.17 -5.86 -15.72
CA ARG A 85 -8.00 -7.15 -15.07
C ARG A 85 -7.65 -6.99 -13.58
N VAL A 86 -6.69 -6.14 -13.26
CA VAL A 86 -6.29 -5.85 -11.86
C VAL A 86 -7.45 -5.22 -11.10
N HIS A 87 -8.15 -4.25 -11.69
CA HIS A 87 -9.33 -3.62 -11.07
C HIS A 87 -10.40 -4.65 -10.74
N ASN A 88 -10.68 -5.59 -11.62
CA ASN A 88 -11.70 -6.62 -11.44
C ASN A 88 -11.37 -7.61 -10.30
N LEU A 89 -10.12 -7.70 -9.82
CA LEU A 89 -9.79 -8.50 -8.64
C LEU A 89 -10.48 -7.99 -7.37
N LYS A 90 -10.93 -6.74 -7.35
CA LYS A 90 -11.77 -6.18 -6.28
C LYS A 90 -13.06 -6.97 -6.05
N TYR A 91 -13.53 -7.71 -7.07
CA TYR A 91 -14.71 -8.57 -6.94
C TYR A 91 -14.58 -9.51 -5.73
N TYR A 92 -13.44 -10.18 -5.57
CA TYR A 92 -13.23 -11.14 -4.49
C TYR A 92 -13.25 -10.51 -3.11
N THR A 93 -12.68 -9.31 -2.96
CA THR A 93 -12.60 -8.63 -1.67
C THR A 93 -13.84 -7.78 -1.35
N TRP A 94 -14.35 -7.07 -2.33
CA TRP A 94 -15.46 -6.14 -2.12
C TRP A 94 -16.82 -6.81 -2.22
N VAL A 95 -17.03 -7.69 -3.20
CA VAL A 95 -18.32 -8.36 -3.39
C VAL A 95 -18.42 -9.60 -2.51
N GLU A 96 -17.50 -10.57 -2.67
CA GLU A 96 -17.62 -11.83 -1.97
C GLU A 96 -17.34 -11.73 -0.46
N GLN A 97 -16.34 -10.96 -0.04
CA GLN A 97 -15.97 -10.87 1.37
C GLN A 97 -16.71 -9.76 2.13
N GLN A 98 -17.02 -8.64 1.49
CA GLN A 98 -17.61 -7.47 2.16
C GLN A 98 -19.07 -7.23 1.78
N GLY A 99 -19.66 -8.03 0.89
CA GLY A 99 -21.05 -7.93 0.51
C GLY A 99 -21.41 -6.66 -0.30
N ARG A 100 -20.42 -6.00 -0.91
CA ARG A 100 -20.65 -4.86 -1.81
C ARG A 100 -21.23 -5.34 -3.13
N THR A 101 -21.83 -4.43 -3.89
CA THR A 101 -22.40 -4.77 -5.19
C THR A 101 -21.34 -4.71 -6.30
N TYR A 102 -21.52 -5.52 -7.33
CA TYR A 102 -20.67 -5.43 -8.52
C TYR A 102 -20.80 -4.07 -9.23
N ASP A 103 -21.99 -3.48 -9.21
CA ASP A 103 -22.25 -2.14 -9.78
C ASP A 103 -21.37 -1.06 -9.14
N GLU A 104 -21.09 -1.16 -7.84
CA GLU A 104 -20.18 -0.23 -7.16
C GLU A 104 -18.76 -0.32 -7.73
N ILE A 105 -18.27 -1.54 -8.01
CA ILE A 105 -16.96 -1.73 -8.66
C ILE A 105 -16.99 -1.14 -10.09
N GLN A 106 -18.08 -1.31 -10.83
CA GLN A 106 -18.22 -0.74 -12.16
C GLN A 106 -18.22 0.80 -12.12
N LYS A 107 -18.90 1.41 -11.14
CA LYS A 107 -18.89 2.86 -10.94
C LYS A 107 -17.46 3.38 -10.71
N GLN A 108 -16.65 2.69 -9.92
CA GLN A 108 -15.25 3.07 -9.69
C GLN A 108 -14.42 3.14 -10.99
N TRP A 109 -14.79 2.35 -11.99
CA TRP A 109 -14.08 2.33 -13.28
C TRP A 109 -14.63 3.30 -14.30
N TYR A 110 -15.94 3.43 -14.38
CA TYR A 110 -16.62 4.17 -15.45
C TYR A 110 -17.09 5.56 -15.06
N GLN A 111 -17.26 5.85 -13.76
CA GLN A 111 -17.72 7.15 -13.29
C GLN A 111 -16.53 8.02 -12.88
N PRO A 112 -16.17 9.06 -13.67
CA PRO A 112 -14.98 9.88 -13.41
C PRO A 112 -15.03 10.61 -12.05
N SER A 113 -16.23 10.96 -11.58
CA SER A 113 -16.42 11.68 -10.32
C SER A 113 -16.39 10.78 -9.07
N TYR A 114 -16.39 9.46 -9.22
CA TYR A 114 -16.58 8.53 -8.08
C TYR A 114 -15.69 8.88 -6.88
N TRP A 115 -14.38 9.00 -7.10
CA TRP A 115 -13.43 9.26 -6.02
C TRP A 115 -13.52 10.69 -5.47
N THR A 116 -13.84 11.67 -6.33
CA THR A 116 -14.09 13.05 -5.91
C THR A 116 -15.37 13.13 -5.08
N ASP A 117 -16.41 12.38 -5.44
CA ASP A 117 -17.65 12.34 -4.70
C ASP A 117 -17.48 11.65 -3.33
N VAL A 118 -16.63 10.61 -3.25
CA VAL A 118 -16.22 10.01 -1.97
C VAL A 118 -15.48 11.02 -1.09
N GLN A 119 -14.56 11.80 -1.65
CA GLN A 119 -13.83 12.82 -0.90
C GLN A 119 -14.75 13.93 -0.35
N LYS A 120 -15.74 14.35 -1.11
CA LYS A 120 -16.70 15.38 -0.69
C LYS A 120 -17.55 14.98 0.52
N GLN A 121 -17.63 13.68 0.83
CA GLN A 121 -18.33 13.21 2.03
C GLN A 121 -17.59 13.57 3.33
N ALA A 122 -16.33 14.01 3.26
CA ALA A 122 -15.55 14.32 4.46
C ALA A 122 -16.23 15.38 5.33
N ASP A 123 -16.76 16.46 4.73
CA ASP A 123 -17.41 17.54 5.46
C ASP A 123 -18.69 17.05 6.18
N GLU A 124 -19.50 16.24 5.51
CA GLU A 124 -20.72 15.64 6.09
C GLU A 124 -20.36 14.64 7.21
N ILE A 125 -19.30 13.86 7.05
CA ILE A 125 -18.83 12.92 8.07
C ILE A 125 -18.32 13.69 9.30
N ASP A 126 -17.62 14.79 9.13
CA ASP A 126 -17.13 15.62 10.23
C ASP A 126 -18.29 16.22 11.04
N GLU A 127 -19.35 16.68 10.37
CA GLU A 127 -20.57 17.13 11.05
C GLU A 127 -21.23 16.01 11.86
N LEU A 128 -21.37 14.81 11.28
CA LEU A 128 -21.93 13.64 11.97
C LEU A 128 -21.07 13.23 13.19
N ILE A 129 -19.75 13.33 13.08
CA ILE A 129 -18.84 13.05 14.21
C ILE A 129 -19.06 14.06 15.35
N VAL A 130 -19.22 15.33 15.02
CA VAL A 130 -19.50 16.37 16.02
C VAL A 130 -20.86 16.13 16.71
N GLU A 131 -21.90 15.78 15.97
CA GLU A 131 -23.22 15.44 16.52
C GLU A 131 -23.11 14.21 17.45
N PHE A 132 -22.48 13.14 16.98
CA PHE A 132 -22.28 11.93 17.78
C PHE A 132 -21.53 12.23 19.08
N ASN A 133 -20.46 13.01 19.03
CA ASN A 133 -19.68 13.37 20.21
C ASN A 133 -20.51 14.17 21.24
N LYS A 134 -21.42 15.04 20.78
CA LYS A 134 -22.35 15.75 21.66
C LYS A 134 -23.37 14.78 22.29
N GLU A 135 -23.91 13.86 21.51
CA GLU A 135 -24.92 12.89 21.96
C GLU A 135 -24.35 11.97 23.06
N VAL A 136 -23.09 11.54 22.90
CA VAL A 136 -22.42 10.66 23.88
C VAL A 136 -21.69 11.42 24.99
N GLY A 137 -21.74 12.75 25.02
CA GLY A 137 -21.17 13.59 26.08
C GLY A 137 -19.63 13.66 26.06
N LEU A 138 -19.02 13.56 24.90
CA LEU A 138 -17.56 13.72 24.73
C LEU A 138 -17.13 15.18 24.45
N VAL A 139 -18.06 16.04 24.12
CA VAL A 139 -17.85 17.49 23.90
C VAL A 139 -19.01 18.25 24.52
#